data_4e9d47ebf8bc9c0e0eebea96298a42bb
#
_entry.id   4e9d47ebf8bc9c0e0eebea96298a42bb
#
_cell.length_a   1.000
_cell.length_b   1.000
_cell.length_c   1.000
_cell.angle_alpha   90.00
_cell.angle_beta   90.00
_cell.angle_gamma   90.00
#
_symmetry.space_group_name_H-M   'P 1'
#
loop_
_entity.id
_entity.type
_entity.pdbx_description
1 polymer ?
#
loop_
_entity_poly.entity_id
_entity_poly.type
_entity_poly.pdbx_seq_one_letter_code
_entity_poly.pdbx_strand_id
1 'polypeptide(L)'
;GLQEILAVGPARTSGNGVFTGVKEVMPGHYHIFCPDGQHDILYWDLPCREHKDSYAQTVQTVSFLVRDTVERQMVSDVPVCTFLSGGIDSSIVTALAARHMQKEGKILNTFSFDFSENEKYFKSNAFQPERDLPYVNRMLQYCKTSHTYLECSQEALFAALSDAVTAKDLPGMTDVDASLLYFCSEVAKHNKVTLTGECADEIFGGYPWFYRPELMNRDGFPWSADPAARTSILSDDVLRTLDLAEYSHARYEETLSHVPHLDGESPEEARRRDIGYLNIKWFMQTLLDRMDRTSMYSSLEARVPFADHRIMEYVFNVPWQMKYRNGVEKSLLRDACADLLPRELLWRKKSPYPKTYHPAYEQMLIRRMREILSDPNSPVLPLLDRSKTEAFLAAPKELGKPWFGQLMAGPQLIAYFIQINTWMQIYHLSI
;
A
#
# COMPACT_ATOMS: atom_id res chain seq x y z
N GLY A 1 13.76 10.87 13.76
CA GLY A 1 13.13 9.52 13.71
C GLY A 1 11.70 9.51 14.22
N LEU A 2 11.45 9.93 15.47
CA LEU A 2 10.11 9.91 16.06
C LEU A 2 9.10 10.79 15.31
N GLN A 3 9.51 11.97 14.84
CA GLN A 3 8.64 12.81 14.01
C GLN A 3 8.21 12.08 12.75
N GLU A 4 9.12 11.36 12.08
CA GLU A 4 8.81 10.54 10.89
C GLU A 4 7.71 9.52 11.21
N ILE A 5 7.90 8.71 12.26
CA ILE A 5 6.95 7.66 12.66
C ILE A 5 5.60 8.24 13.09
N LEU A 6 5.58 9.32 13.86
CA LEU A 6 4.33 9.85 14.43
C LEU A 6 3.59 10.80 13.48
N ALA A 7 4.30 11.62 12.69
CA ALA A 7 3.69 12.62 11.82
C ALA A 7 3.19 12.05 10.49
N VAL A 8 4.01 11.25 9.78
CA VAL A 8 3.64 10.70 8.47
C VAL A 8 3.12 9.25 8.53
N GLY A 9 3.25 8.60 9.68
CA GLY A 9 2.72 7.25 9.91
C GLY A 9 3.53 6.16 9.20
N PRO A 10 2.87 5.20 8.51
CA PRO A 10 3.56 4.12 7.79
C PRO A 10 4.42 4.58 6.60
N ALA A 11 4.20 5.79 6.08
CA ALA A 11 5.02 6.35 5.00
C ALA A 11 6.40 6.81 5.49
N ARG A 12 7.29 7.12 4.56
CA ARG A 12 8.65 7.62 4.82
C ARG A 12 8.99 8.77 3.87
N THR A 13 9.72 9.74 4.38
CA THR A 13 10.38 10.73 3.53
C THR A 13 11.50 10.05 2.78
N SER A 14 11.49 10.07 1.46
CA SER A 14 12.56 9.51 0.63
C SER A 14 13.92 10.10 1.03
N GLY A 15 14.93 9.25 1.13
CA GLY A 15 16.28 9.63 1.56
C GLY A 15 16.47 9.72 3.08
N ASN A 16 15.40 9.71 3.88
CA ASN A 16 15.47 9.79 5.33
C ASN A 16 15.50 8.39 5.97
N GLY A 17 16.61 8.07 6.63
CA GLY A 17 16.67 6.94 7.54
C GLY A 17 16.13 7.33 8.91
N VAL A 18 15.22 6.55 9.46
CA VAL A 18 14.63 6.82 10.79
C VAL A 18 15.65 6.74 11.92
N PHE A 19 16.66 5.90 11.77
CA PHE A 19 17.74 5.71 12.75
C PHE A 19 18.86 6.73 12.56
N THR A 20 19.46 7.16 13.68
CA THR A 20 20.59 8.09 13.67
C THR A 20 21.76 7.51 12.86
N GLY A 21 22.29 8.28 11.92
CA GLY A 21 23.41 7.88 11.06
C GLY A 21 23.03 6.96 9.90
N VAL A 22 21.77 6.56 9.77
CA VAL A 22 21.26 5.80 8.62
C VAL A 22 20.58 6.75 7.64
N LYS A 23 20.89 6.60 6.36
CA LYS A 23 20.23 7.31 5.25
C LYS A 23 19.81 6.30 4.19
N GLU A 24 18.74 6.62 3.49
CA GLU A 24 18.29 5.86 2.34
C GLU A 24 18.93 6.43 1.06
N VAL A 25 19.32 5.57 0.12
CA VAL A 25 19.59 6.00 -1.26
C VAL A 25 18.25 6.28 -1.92
N MET A 26 18.05 7.49 -2.41
CA MET A 26 16.76 7.92 -2.96
C MET A 26 16.38 7.07 -4.20
N PRO A 27 15.10 6.79 -4.42
CA PRO A 27 14.64 6.16 -5.65
C PRO A 27 15.12 6.92 -6.90
N GLY A 28 15.65 6.18 -7.89
CA GLY A 28 16.22 6.76 -9.10
C GLY A 28 17.63 7.30 -8.93
N HIS A 29 18.27 7.09 -7.78
CA HIS A 29 19.65 7.47 -7.50
C HIS A 29 20.56 6.26 -7.33
N TYR A 30 21.86 6.49 -7.51
CA TYR A 30 22.90 5.58 -7.04
C TYR A 30 24.05 6.37 -6.38
N HIS A 31 24.70 5.72 -5.42
CA HIS A 31 25.84 6.27 -4.71
C HIS A 31 27.14 5.61 -5.14
N ILE A 32 28.17 6.43 -5.40
CA ILE A 32 29.54 5.97 -5.61
C ILE A 32 30.36 6.34 -4.38
N PHE A 33 31.06 5.36 -3.82
CA PHE A 33 32.06 5.56 -2.77
C PHE A 33 33.44 5.41 -3.36
N CYS A 34 34.24 6.46 -3.35
CA CYS A 34 35.61 6.48 -3.86
C CYS A 34 36.56 7.17 -2.85
N PRO A 35 37.90 7.02 -3.03
CA PRO A 35 38.87 7.58 -2.08
C PRO A 35 38.78 9.10 -1.91
N ASP A 36 38.29 9.81 -2.90
CA ASP A 36 38.12 11.27 -2.94
C ASP A 36 36.74 11.74 -2.44
N GLY A 37 35.84 10.81 -2.07
CA GLY A 37 34.53 11.18 -1.49
C GLY A 37 33.38 10.29 -1.87
N GLN A 38 32.17 10.81 -1.66
CA GLN A 38 30.90 10.17 -1.96
C GLN A 38 30.14 11.02 -3.00
N HIS A 39 29.58 10.35 -4.02
CA HIS A 39 28.80 11.00 -5.06
C HIS A 39 27.41 10.37 -5.14
N ASP A 40 26.38 11.21 -5.04
CA ASP A 40 24.99 10.85 -5.26
C ASP A 40 24.58 11.27 -6.66
N ILE A 41 24.08 10.34 -7.47
CA ILE A 41 23.79 10.59 -8.89
C ILE A 41 22.35 10.16 -9.18
N LEU A 42 21.53 11.12 -9.59
CA LEU A 42 20.20 10.87 -10.14
C LEU A 42 20.35 10.32 -11.57
N TYR A 43 19.85 9.10 -11.81
CA TYR A 43 19.84 8.49 -13.14
C TYR A 43 18.43 8.40 -13.73
N TRP A 44 17.41 8.49 -12.90
CA TRP A 44 16.02 8.41 -13.34
C TRP A 44 15.10 9.23 -12.43
N ASP A 45 14.16 9.97 -13.02
CA ASP A 45 13.00 10.57 -12.36
C ASP A 45 11.81 10.57 -13.32
N LEU A 46 10.62 10.88 -12.81
CA LEU A 46 9.39 10.95 -13.58
C LEU A 46 9.47 12.08 -14.61
N PRO A 47 9.43 11.79 -15.91
CA PRO A 47 9.47 12.83 -16.93
C PRO A 47 8.10 13.52 -17.04
N CYS A 48 8.09 14.84 -17.08
CA CYS A 48 6.91 15.64 -17.42
C CYS A 48 6.94 15.96 -18.92
N ARG A 49 5.95 15.48 -19.66
CA ARG A 49 5.85 15.63 -21.11
C ARG A 49 4.41 15.85 -21.54
N GLU A 50 4.21 16.64 -22.59
CA GLU A 50 2.91 16.77 -23.25
C GLU A 50 2.48 15.39 -23.82
N HIS A 51 1.26 14.96 -23.54
CA HIS A 51 0.68 13.76 -24.10
C HIS A 51 0.06 14.07 -25.45
N LYS A 52 0.56 13.48 -26.53
CA LYS A 52 0.15 13.77 -27.93
C LYS A 52 -0.68 12.66 -28.55
N ASP A 53 -0.75 11.49 -27.92
CA ASP A 53 -1.48 10.35 -28.46
C ASP A 53 -3.00 10.55 -28.36
N SER A 54 -3.70 10.13 -29.39
CA SER A 54 -5.17 9.98 -29.32
C SER A 54 -5.55 8.92 -28.29
N TYR A 55 -6.81 8.95 -27.81
CA TYR A 55 -7.27 7.94 -26.85
C TYR A 55 -7.06 6.49 -27.34
N ALA A 56 -7.34 6.23 -28.62
CA ALA A 56 -7.13 4.89 -29.19
C ALA A 56 -5.66 4.46 -29.16
N GLN A 57 -4.74 5.36 -29.48
CA GLN A 57 -3.28 5.10 -29.38
C GLN A 57 -2.87 4.90 -27.93
N THR A 58 -3.38 5.71 -27.00
CA THR A 58 -3.14 5.58 -25.55
C THR A 58 -3.58 4.22 -25.03
N VAL A 59 -4.78 3.76 -25.41
CA VAL A 59 -5.29 2.42 -25.06
C VAL A 59 -4.38 1.32 -25.60
N GLN A 60 -3.93 1.42 -26.86
CA GLN A 60 -3.02 0.45 -27.47
C GLN A 60 -1.66 0.41 -26.77
N THR A 61 -1.07 1.58 -26.46
CA THR A 61 0.21 1.67 -25.78
C THR A 61 0.12 1.09 -24.37
N VAL A 62 -0.90 1.43 -23.60
CA VAL A 62 -1.11 0.86 -22.27
C VAL A 62 -1.34 -0.64 -22.33
N SER A 63 -2.15 -1.12 -23.29
CA SER A 63 -2.36 -2.56 -23.52
C SER A 63 -1.06 -3.30 -23.80
N PHE A 64 -0.20 -2.73 -24.66
CA PHE A 64 1.10 -3.31 -24.95
C PHE A 64 2.01 -3.33 -23.71
N LEU A 65 2.17 -2.21 -23.02
CA LEU A 65 3.05 -2.10 -21.86
C LEU A 65 2.65 -3.06 -20.74
N VAL A 66 1.37 -3.15 -20.41
CA VAL A 66 0.87 -4.06 -19.36
C VAL A 66 1.14 -5.52 -19.72
N ARG A 67 0.93 -5.93 -20.98
CA ARG A 67 1.20 -7.30 -21.44
C ARG A 67 2.68 -7.63 -21.43
N ASP A 68 3.50 -6.74 -22.02
CA ASP A 68 4.95 -6.91 -22.10
C ASP A 68 5.57 -7.00 -20.71
N THR A 69 5.13 -6.15 -19.77
CA THR A 69 5.64 -6.17 -18.40
C THR A 69 5.30 -7.46 -17.66
N VAL A 70 4.05 -7.93 -17.74
CA VAL A 70 3.68 -9.21 -17.10
C VAL A 70 4.46 -10.37 -17.73
N GLU A 71 4.57 -10.43 -19.06
CA GLU A 71 5.30 -11.48 -19.74
C GLU A 71 6.78 -11.50 -19.37
N ARG A 72 7.44 -10.35 -19.30
CA ARG A 72 8.84 -10.23 -18.83
C ARG A 72 9.01 -10.68 -17.39
N GLN A 73 8.08 -10.37 -16.51
CA GLN A 73 8.14 -10.76 -15.11
C GLN A 73 7.73 -12.21 -14.84
N MET A 74 7.26 -12.94 -15.85
CA MET A 74 7.08 -14.40 -15.77
C MET A 74 8.38 -15.19 -15.92
N VAL A 75 9.47 -14.57 -16.38
CA VAL A 75 10.77 -15.24 -16.52
C VAL A 75 11.31 -15.63 -15.12
N SER A 76 11.47 -16.92 -14.88
CA SER A 76 11.88 -17.44 -13.58
C SER A 76 12.40 -18.87 -13.70
N ASP A 77 13.44 -19.20 -12.92
CA ASP A 77 13.97 -20.56 -12.80
C ASP A 77 13.18 -21.43 -11.80
N VAL A 78 12.22 -20.82 -11.09
CA VAL A 78 11.37 -21.48 -10.08
C VAL A 78 9.89 -21.26 -10.38
N PRO A 79 8.98 -22.09 -9.82
CA PRO A 79 7.56 -21.95 -10.06
C PRO A 79 7.01 -20.57 -9.65
N VAL A 80 6.32 -19.91 -10.58
CA VAL A 80 5.65 -18.62 -10.40
C VAL A 80 4.19 -18.84 -10.06
N CYS A 81 3.64 -18.00 -9.18
CA CYS A 81 2.21 -17.92 -8.88
C CYS A 81 1.69 -16.48 -8.98
N THR A 82 0.39 -16.28 -8.75
CA THR A 82 -0.17 -14.93 -8.62
C THR A 82 -1.06 -14.80 -7.40
N PHE A 83 -1.10 -13.61 -6.81
CA PHE A 83 -2.11 -13.23 -5.83
C PHE A 83 -3.38 -12.81 -6.57
N LEU A 84 -4.51 -13.40 -6.20
CA LEU A 84 -5.79 -13.20 -6.87
C LEU A 84 -6.86 -12.75 -5.87
N SER A 85 -7.20 -11.46 -5.86
CA SER A 85 -8.27 -10.90 -5.03
C SER A 85 -9.61 -10.77 -5.76
N GLY A 86 -9.67 -11.12 -7.05
CA GLY A 86 -10.84 -10.86 -7.88
C GLY A 86 -11.07 -9.37 -8.21
N GLY A 87 -10.20 -8.46 -7.76
CA GLY A 87 -10.13 -7.08 -8.23
C GLY A 87 -9.57 -7.02 -9.65
N ILE A 88 -9.84 -5.93 -10.39
CA ILE A 88 -9.42 -5.81 -11.79
C ILE A 88 -7.91 -6.01 -11.97
N ASP A 89 -7.09 -5.44 -11.11
CA ASP A 89 -5.64 -5.39 -11.24
C ASP A 89 -5.03 -6.79 -11.11
N SER A 90 -5.34 -7.50 -10.02
CA SER A 90 -4.91 -8.89 -9.81
C SER A 90 -5.48 -9.84 -10.87
N SER A 91 -6.69 -9.57 -11.36
CA SER A 91 -7.32 -10.37 -12.42
C SER A 91 -6.62 -10.21 -13.76
N ILE A 92 -6.19 -8.99 -14.13
CA ILE A 92 -5.39 -8.73 -15.35
C ILE A 92 -4.07 -9.50 -15.28
N VAL A 93 -3.32 -9.34 -14.18
CA VAL A 93 -2.04 -10.04 -14.00
C VAL A 93 -2.24 -11.55 -14.05
N THR A 94 -3.24 -12.09 -13.36
CA THR A 94 -3.53 -13.53 -13.34
C THR A 94 -3.94 -14.04 -14.72
N ALA A 95 -4.76 -13.31 -15.47
CA ALA A 95 -5.18 -13.72 -16.81
C ALA A 95 -4.01 -13.78 -17.79
N LEU A 96 -3.11 -12.80 -17.75
CA LEU A 96 -1.90 -12.78 -18.59
C LEU A 96 -0.93 -13.90 -18.19
N ALA A 97 -0.66 -14.06 -16.88
CA ALA A 97 0.20 -15.12 -16.38
C ALA A 97 -0.36 -16.53 -16.72
N ALA A 98 -1.68 -16.75 -16.58
CA ALA A 98 -2.32 -18.01 -16.93
C ALA A 98 -2.21 -18.29 -18.44
N ARG A 99 -2.42 -17.29 -19.30
CA ARG A 99 -2.22 -17.44 -20.75
C ARG A 99 -0.77 -17.76 -21.13
N HIS A 100 0.19 -17.15 -20.41
CA HIS A 100 1.63 -17.44 -20.60
C HIS A 100 1.92 -18.90 -20.25
N MET A 101 1.52 -19.37 -19.06
CA MET A 101 1.71 -20.76 -18.62
C MET A 101 1.02 -21.78 -19.51
N GLN A 102 -0.19 -21.48 -20.02
CA GLN A 102 -0.92 -22.34 -20.93
C GLN A 102 -0.21 -22.57 -22.26
N LYS A 103 0.52 -21.56 -22.79
CA LYS A 103 1.35 -21.73 -23.99
C LYS A 103 2.46 -22.78 -23.80
N GLU A 104 2.93 -22.94 -22.55
CA GLU A 104 3.92 -23.94 -22.17
C GLU A 104 3.31 -25.27 -21.70
N GLY A 105 2.00 -25.42 -21.79
CA GLY A 105 1.29 -26.62 -21.31
C GLY A 105 1.24 -26.75 -19.78
N LYS A 106 1.48 -25.67 -19.06
CA LYS A 106 1.50 -25.61 -17.59
C LYS A 106 0.24 -24.95 -17.02
N ILE A 107 -0.06 -25.23 -15.76
CA ILE A 107 -1.17 -24.61 -15.01
C ILE A 107 -0.58 -23.63 -14.02
N LEU A 108 -1.10 -22.40 -14.00
CA LEU A 108 -0.69 -21.36 -13.04
C LEU A 108 -1.27 -21.66 -11.66
N ASN A 109 -0.43 -21.57 -10.63
CA ASN A 109 -0.88 -21.53 -9.23
C ASN A 109 -1.36 -20.12 -8.88
N THR A 110 -2.48 -20.04 -8.17
CA THR A 110 -3.04 -18.78 -7.69
C THR A 110 -3.40 -18.89 -6.22
N PHE A 111 -3.26 -17.78 -5.49
CA PHE A 111 -3.58 -17.71 -4.07
C PHE A 111 -4.52 -16.53 -3.80
N SER A 112 -5.54 -16.77 -2.99
CA SER A 112 -6.35 -15.71 -2.39
C SER A 112 -6.45 -15.91 -0.89
N PHE A 113 -6.78 -14.86 -0.17
CA PHE A 113 -6.79 -14.89 1.28
C PHE A 113 -7.93 -14.09 1.87
N ASP A 114 -8.38 -14.55 3.03
CA ASP A 114 -9.36 -13.89 3.87
C ASP A 114 -9.03 -14.19 5.34
N PHE A 115 -9.81 -13.66 6.26
CA PHE A 115 -9.70 -13.96 7.68
C PHE A 115 -10.73 -14.97 8.10
N SER A 116 -10.35 -15.82 9.05
CA SER A 116 -11.28 -16.84 9.61
C SER A 116 -12.55 -16.22 10.14
N GLU A 117 -13.69 -16.84 9.86
CA GLU A 117 -15.04 -16.38 10.19
C GLU A 117 -15.44 -15.00 9.61
N ASN A 118 -14.68 -14.47 8.64
CA ASN A 118 -15.00 -13.15 8.08
C ASN A 118 -16.37 -13.13 7.39
N GLU A 119 -16.84 -14.26 6.85
CA GLU A 119 -18.20 -14.42 6.32
C GLU A 119 -19.31 -14.10 7.34
N LYS A 120 -19.08 -14.43 8.62
CA LYS A 120 -20.02 -14.21 9.71
C LYS A 120 -20.01 -12.76 10.21
N TYR A 121 -18.85 -12.13 10.20
CA TYR A 121 -18.64 -10.79 10.77
C TYR A 121 -18.58 -9.69 9.74
N PHE A 122 -18.46 -10.00 8.45
CA PHE A 122 -18.38 -9.01 7.37
C PHE A 122 -19.57 -8.04 7.40
N LYS A 123 -19.25 -6.76 7.34
CA LYS A 123 -20.22 -5.68 7.22
C LYS A 123 -19.96 -4.92 5.93
N SER A 124 -20.94 -4.99 5.02
CA SER A 124 -20.89 -4.16 3.80
C SER A 124 -20.84 -2.68 4.14
N ASN A 125 -20.00 -1.95 3.44
CA ASN A 125 -19.89 -0.50 3.57
C ASN A 125 -19.60 0.14 2.20
N ALA A 126 -19.53 1.47 2.16
CA ALA A 126 -19.32 2.21 0.91
C ALA A 126 -17.98 1.91 0.22
N PHE A 127 -16.95 1.46 0.96
CA PHE A 127 -15.62 1.13 0.45
C PHE A 127 -15.51 -0.35 0.06
N GLN A 128 -16.21 -1.23 0.79
CA GLN A 128 -16.24 -2.68 0.52
C GLN A 128 -17.70 -3.15 0.51
N PRO A 129 -18.40 -3.02 -0.64
CA PRO A 129 -19.81 -3.38 -0.75
C PRO A 129 -20.03 -4.90 -0.75
N GLU A 130 -19.05 -5.69 -1.18
CA GLU A 130 -19.13 -7.14 -1.37
C GLU A 130 -17.83 -7.83 -1.00
N ARG A 131 -17.91 -9.12 -0.67
CA ARG A 131 -16.74 -9.98 -0.46
C ARG A 131 -16.05 -10.32 -1.78
N ASP A 132 -14.77 -10.65 -1.72
CA ASP A 132 -13.94 -10.95 -2.90
C ASP A 132 -14.19 -12.35 -3.49
N LEU A 133 -14.57 -13.32 -2.66
CA LEU A 133 -14.67 -14.73 -3.02
C LEU A 133 -15.51 -15.04 -4.29
N PRO A 134 -16.68 -14.43 -4.53
CA PRO A 134 -17.45 -14.67 -5.76
C PRO A 134 -16.66 -14.31 -7.03
N TYR A 135 -15.90 -13.24 -6.98
CA TYR A 135 -15.08 -12.75 -8.11
C TYR A 135 -13.82 -13.61 -8.30
N VAL A 136 -13.21 -14.06 -7.20
CA VAL A 136 -12.12 -15.07 -7.25
C VAL A 136 -12.63 -16.33 -7.96
N ASN A 137 -13.75 -16.89 -7.53
CA ASN A 137 -14.34 -18.10 -8.15
C ASN A 137 -14.62 -17.91 -9.64
N ARG A 138 -15.05 -16.71 -10.04
CA ARG A 138 -15.27 -16.41 -11.45
C ARG A 138 -13.98 -16.41 -12.26
N MET A 139 -12.90 -15.85 -11.69
CA MET A 139 -11.56 -15.89 -12.31
C MET A 139 -11.02 -17.31 -12.43
N LEU A 140 -11.23 -18.16 -11.43
CA LEU A 140 -10.79 -19.55 -11.46
C LEU A 140 -11.44 -20.33 -12.61
N GLN A 141 -12.73 -20.14 -12.80
CA GLN A 141 -13.46 -20.75 -13.93
C GLN A 141 -12.96 -20.24 -15.29
N TYR A 142 -12.64 -18.94 -15.36
CA TYR A 142 -12.18 -18.31 -16.59
C TYR A 142 -10.74 -18.69 -16.95
N CYS A 143 -9.81 -18.59 -16.00
CA CYS A 143 -8.39 -18.83 -16.25
C CYS A 143 -7.95 -20.30 -16.08
N LYS A 144 -8.78 -21.15 -15.46
CA LYS A 144 -8.50 -22.57 -15.19
C LYS A 144 -7.17 -22.77 -14.43
N THR A 145 -6.98 -22.02 -13.36
CA THR A 145 -5.79 -22.06 -12.51
C THR A 145 -5.92 -23.11 -11.40
N SER A 146 -4.78 -23.55 -10.84
CA SER A 146 -4.73 -24.31 -9.59
C SER A 146 -4.76 -23.32 -8.44
N HIS A 147 -5.79 -23.36 -7.60
CA HIS A 147 -6.04 -22.33 -6.60
C HIS A 147 -5.95 -22.84 -5.18
N THR A 148 -5.33 -22.04 -4.32
CA THR A 148 -5.31 -22.24 -2.87
C THR A 148 -5.94 -21.02 -2.20
N TYR A 149 -6.97 -21.28 -1.39
CA TYR A 149 -7.59 -20.28 -0.55
C TYR A 149 -6.99 -20.36 0.85
N LEU A 150 -6.40 -19.25 1.32
CA LEU A 150 -5.73 -19.17 2.61
C LEU A 150 -6.59 -18.36 3.60
N GLU A 151 -6.65 -18.81 4.84
CA GLU A 151 -7.32 -18.11 5.93
C GLU A 151 -6.34 -17.80 7.06
N CYS A 152 -6.43 -16.57 7.59
CA CYS A 152 -5.67 -16.13 8.75
C CYS A 152 -6.57 -16.08 9.98
N SER A 153 -6.21 -16.79 11.05
CA SER A 153 -6.91 -16.68 12.33
C SER A 153 -6.56 -15.36 13.03
N GLN A 154 -7.36 -14.97 14.01
CA GLN A 154 -7.14 -13.75 14.78
C GLN A 154 -5.84 -13.84 15.61
N GLU A 155 -5.54 -15.04 16.12
CA GLU A 155 -4.31 -15.33 16.87
C GLU A 155 -3.07 -15.26 15.98
N ALA A 156 -3.14 -15.82 14.76
CA ALA A 156 -2.06 -15.75 13.78
C ALA A 156 -1.80 -14.31 13.34
N LEU A 157 -2.86 -13.54 13.08
CA LEU A 157 -2.76 -12.13 12.75
C LEU A 157 -2.10 -11.33 13.87
N PHE A 158 -2.52 -11.56 15.12
CA PHE A 158 -1.96 -10.88 16.28
C PHE A 158 -0.49 -11.22 16.50
N ALA A 159 -0.12 -12.49 16.37
CA ALA A 159 1.27 -12.93 16.49
C ALA A 159 2.17 -12.29 15.41
N ALA A 160 1.67 -12.19 14.18
CA ALA A 160 2.41 -11.60 13.07
C ALA A 160 2.67 -10.09 13.18
N LEU A 161 2.02 -9.37 14.11
CA LEU A 161 2.25 -7.93 14.31
C LEU A 161 3.69 -7.60 14.67
N SER A 162 4.32 -8.40 15.53
CA SER A 162 5.72 -8.23 15.94
C SER A 162 6.68 -8.58 14.81
N ASP A 163 6.41 -9.69 14.11
CA ASP A 163 7.23 -10.13 13.00
C ASP A 163 7.20 -9.14 11.83
N ALA A 164 6.07 -8.47 11.62
CA ALA A 164 5.95 -7.41 10.62
C ALA A 164 6.86 -6.19 10.94
N VAL A 165 7.05 -5.86 12.21
CA VAL A 165 8.02 -4.83 12.62
C VAL A 165 9.44 -5.28 12.31
N THR A 166 9.79 -6.54 12.62
CA THR A 166 11.10 -7.11 12.31
C THR A 166 11.36 -7.16 10.81
N ALA A 167 10.37 -7.56 10.02
CA ALA A 167 10.48 -7.64 8.57
C ALA A 167 10.74 -6.27 7.92
N LYS A 168 10.18 -5.21 8.49
CA LYS A 168 10.27 -3.83 7.96
C LYS A 168 11.33 -2.96 8.64
N ASP A 169 11.90 -3.40 9.76
CA ASP A 169 12.73 -2.61 10.68
C ASP A 169 12.01 -1.40 11.32
N LEU A 170 10.71 -1.26 11.11
CA LEU A 170 9.91 -0.07 11.45
C LEU A 170 8.44 -0.44 11.68
N PRO A 171 7.68 0.36 12.45
CA PRO A 171 6.23 0.29 12.48
C PRO A 171 5.64 0.53 11.08
N GLY A 172 4.58 -0.17 10.73
CA GLY A 172 3.99 -0.13 9.40
C GLY A 172 2.46 -0.03 9.38
N MET A 173 1.85 -0.65 8.36
CA MET A 173 0.39 -0.63 8.17
C MET A 173 -0.35 -1.68 9.02
N THR A 174 0.17 -1.96 10.20
CA THR A 174 -0.48 -2.76 11.26
C THR A 174 -0.97 -4.15 10.81
N ASP A 175 -2.27 -4.42 10.94
CA ASP A 175 -2.93 -5.65 10.53
C ASP A 175 -2.78 -5.95 9.03
N VAL A 176 -2.64 -4.92 8.20
CA VAL A 176 -2.42 -5.05 6.75
C VAL A 176 -1.04 -5.65 6.46
N ASP A 177 0.01 -5.17 7.12
CA ASP A 177 1.37 -5.72 6.98
C ASP A 177 1.47 -7.11 7.62
N ALA A 178 0.91 -7.27 8.82
CA ALA A 178 0.94 -8.52 9.56
C ALA A 178 0.23 -9.66 8.80
N SER A 179 -0.96 -9.38 8.25
CA SER A 179 -1.67 -10.38 7.45
C SER A 179 -0.94 -10.71 6.15
N LEU A 180 -0.37 -9.71 5.47
CA LEU A 180 0.41 -9.94 4.25
C LEU A 180 1.64 -10.80 4.52
N LEU A 181 2.35 -10.55 5.63
CA LEU A 181 3.48 -11.37 6.07
C LEU A 181 3.05 -12.83 6.30
N TYR A 182 1.94 -13.04 7.02
CA TYR A 182 1.39 -14.37 7.24
C TYR A 182 1.08 -15.07 5.90
N PHE A 183 0.38 -14.40 4.98
CA PHE A 183 0.06 -14.98 3.68
C PHE A 183 1.29 -15.25 2.83
N CYS A 184 2.27 -14.36 2.81
CA CYS A 184 3.55 -14.60 2.13
C CYS A 184 4.26 -15.83 2.69
N SER A 185 4.25 -16.04 4.01
CA SER A 185 4.86 -17.22 4.64
C SER A 185 4.17 -18.52 4.25
N GLU A 186 2.84 -18.51 4.12
CA GLU A 186 2.09 -19.68 3.65
C GLU A 186 2.35 -19.97 2.16
N VAL A 187 2.35 -18.94 1.31
CA VAL A 187 2.63 -19.09 -0.13
C VAL A 187 4.06 -19.56 -0.37
N ALA A 188 5.02 -19.09 0.41
CA ALA A 188 6.43 -19.46 0.29
C ALA A 188 6.71 -20.96 0.51
N LYS A 189 5.78 -21.70 1.14
CA LYS A 189 5.84 -23.16 1.27
C LYS A 189 5.63 -23.89 -0.07
N HIS A 190 5.01 -23.22 -1.03
CA HIS A 190 4.61 -23.81 -2.32
C HIS A 190 5.30 -23.15 -3.51
N ASN A 191 5.51 -21.84 -3.49
CA ASN A 191 6.08 -21.04 -4.57
C ASN A 191 7.18 -20.12 -4.04
N LYS A 192 8.09 -19.68 -4.92
CA LYS A 192 9.18 -18.76 -4.56
C LYS A 192 9.06 -17.41 -5.24
N VAL A 193 8.22 -17.30 -6.26
CA VAL A 193 7.94 -16.06 -6.98
C VAL A 193 6.42 -15.89 -7.10
N THR A 194 5.94 -14.69 -6.83
CA THR A 194 4.54 -14.31 -7.06
C THR A 194 4.45 -12.99 -7.81
N LEU A 195 3.45 -12.86 -8.72
CA LEU A 195 3.08 -11.59 -9.32
C LEU A 195 1.85 -11.04 -8.62
N THR A 196 1.83 -9.72 -8.41
CA THR A 196 0.73 -9.02 -7.74
C THR A 196 0.14 -7.93 -8.61
N GLY A 197 -1.09 -7.51 -8.32
CA GLY A 197 -1.76 -6.40 -8.99
C GLY A 197 -1.55 -5.03 -8.32
N GLU A 198 -0.59 -4.90 -7.40
CA GLU A 198 -0.33 -3.63 -6.73
C GLU A 198 0.16 -2.54 -7.68
N CYS A 199 0.08 -1.31 -7.27
CA CYS A 199 0.46 -0.09 -7.98
C CYS A 199 -0.47 0.34 -9.15
N ALA A 200 -1.43 -0.48 -9.57
CA ALA A 200 -2.37 -0.08 -10.60
C ALA A 200 -3.28 1.10 -10.17
N ASP A 201 -3.71 1.12 -8.91
CA ASP A 201 -4.54 2.23 -8.38
C ASP A 201 -3.75 3.54 -8.30
N GLU A 202 -2.48 3.47 -7.92
CA GLU A 202 -1.57 4.59 -7.80
C GLU A 202 -1.31 5.27 -9.13
N ILE A 203 -1.12 4.47 -10.18
CA ILE A 203 -0.70 4.94 -11.50
C ILE A 203 -1.92 5.35 -12.34
N PHE A 204 -3.00 4.57 -12.30
CA PHE A 204 -4.20 4.81 -13.12
C PHE A 204 -5.30 5.62 -12.39
N GLY A 205 -5.05 6.07 -11.17
CA GLY A 205 -5.98 6.94 -10.44
C GLY A 205 -7.20 6.21 -9.88
N GLY A 206 -6.99 5.06 -9.22
CA GLY A 206 -8.06 4.25 -8.64
C GLY A 206 -8.61 4.72 -7.29
N TYR A 207 -7.99 5.71 -6.66
CA TYR A 207 -8.38 6.17 -5.33
C TYR A 207 -9.30 7.39 -5.36
N PRO A 208 -10.19 7.56 -4.35
CA PRO A 208 -11.12 8.68 -4.28
C PRO A 208 -10.48 10.07 -4.32
N TRP A 209 -9.26 10.23 -3.84
CA TRP A 209 -8.56 11.51 -3.84
C TRP A 209 -8.10 11.99 -5.23
N PHE A 210 -8.19 11.15 -6.24
CA PHE A 210 -7.97 11.58 -7.62
C PHE A 210 -9.20 12.24 -8.26
N TYR A 211 -10.43 11.98 -7.73
CA TYR A 211 -11.67 12.41 -8.40
C TYR A 211 -12.72 13.04 -7.48
N ARG A 212 -12.59 12.90 -6.14
CA ARG A 212 -13.49 13.58 -5.20
C ARG A 212 -12.93 14.95 -4.83
N PRO A 213 -13.62 16.07 -5.17
CA PRO A 213 -13.09 17.42 -4.97
C PRO A 213 -12.68 17.71 -3.52
N GLU A 214 -13.43 17.21 -2.54
CA GLU A 214 -13.17 17.40 -1.12
C GLU A 214 -11.87 16.72 -0.62
N LEU A 215 -11.40 15.69 -1.34
CA LEU A 215 -10.14 15.03 -1.06
C LEU A 215 -9.01 15.57 -1.95
N MET A 216 -9.32 15.86 -3.20
CA MET A 216 -8.38 16.38 -4.19
C MET A 216 -7.83 17.76 -3.77
N ASN A 217 -8.70 18.65 -3.31
CA ASN A 217 -8.35 20.04 -2.96
C ASN A 217 -7.91 20.20 -1.51
N ARG A 218 -7.70 19.10 -0.81
CA ARG A 218 -7.22 19.13 0.56
C ARG A 218 -5.77 19.61 0.63
N ASP A 219 -5.46 20.42 1.63
CA ASP A 219 -4.10 20.75 2.03
C ASP A 219 -3.51 19.59 2.86
N GLY A 220 -2.37 19.05 2.41
CA GLY A 220 -1.72 17.89 3.01
C GLY A 220 -1.91 16.58 2.22
N PHE A 221 -1.30 15.51 2.73
CA PHE A 221 -1.32 14.20 2.07
C PHE A 221 -2.73 13.63 1.89
N PRO A 222 -3.17 13.33 0.65
CA PRO A 222 -4.57 12.97 0.37
C PRO A 222 -5.07 11.72 1.09
N TRP A 223 -4.17 10.75 1.36
CA TRP A 223 -4.47 9.49 2.05
C TRP A 223 -4.49 9.58 3.57
N SER A 224 -4.14 10.72 4.15
CA SER A 224 -4.14 10.96 5.59
C SER A 224 -5.22 11.99 5.95
N ALA A 225 -6.49 11.57 5.89
CA ALA A 225 -7.63 12.47 6.09
C ALA A 225 -7.85 12.86 7.56
N ASP A 226 -7.36 12.06 8.51
CA ASP A 226 -7.39 12.38 9.94
C ASP A 226 -6.04 12.07 10.61
N PRO A 227 -5.00 12.88 10.38
CA PRO A 227 -3.72 12.69 11.03
C PRO A 227 -3.80 12.89 12.56
N ALA A 228 -4.79 13.67 13.04
CA ALA A 228 -5.00 13.89 14.46
C ALA A 228 -5.36 12.60 15.23
N ALA A 229 -5.91 11.60 14.57
CA ALA A 229 -6.16 10.31 15.20
C ALA A 229 -4.89 9.70 15.79
N ARG A 230 -3.74 9.78 15.07
CA ARG A 230 -2.44 9.26 15.57
C ARG A 230 -1.91 10.00 16.79
N THR A 231 -2.31 11.23 16.97
CA THR A 231 -1.85 12.07 18.09
C THR A 231 -2.79 12.03 19.30
N SER A 232 -3.95 11.43 19.17
CA SER A 232 -5.04 11.48 20.16
C SER A 232 -4.70 10.88 21.52
N ILE A 233 -3.75 9.93 21.57
CA ILE A 233 -3.30 9.27 22.82
C ILE A 233 -1.90 9.67 23.24
N LEU A 234 -1.26 10.61 22.53
CA LEU A 234 0.07 11.11 22.87
C LEU A 234 0.02 12.07 24.07
N SER A 235 1.14 12.14 24.79
CA SER A 235 1.33 13.10 25.87
C SER A 235 1.45 14.53 25.33
N ASP A 236 1.02 15.49 26.14
CA ASP A 236 1.11 16.92 25.77
C ASP A 236 2.55 17.39 25.59
N ASP A 237 3.51 16.78 26.30
CA ASP A 237 4.94 17.07 26.16
C ASP A 237 5.46 16.65 24.78
N VAL A 238 5.11 15.47 24.32
CA VAL A 238 5.45 14.98 22.98
C VAL A 238 4.84 15.87 21.90
N LEU A 239 3.57 16.23 22.04
CA LEU A 239 2.87 17.10 21.09
C LEU A 239 3.51 18.48 20.97
N ARG A 240 3.94 19.07 22.10
CA ARG A 240 4.63 20.37 22.11
C ARG A 240 6.05 20.31 21.56
N THR A 241 6.76 19.21 21.83
CA THR A 241 8.18 19.08 21.46
C THR A 241 8.38 18.72 20.00
N LEU A 242 7.51 17.90 19.42
CA LEU A 242 7.74 17.33 18.11
C LEU A 242 7.09 18.11 16.96
N ASP A 243 6.13 18.97 17.22
CA ASP A 243 5.36 19.70 16.20
C ASP A 243 5.01 18.84 14.96
N LEU A 244 4.22 17.77 15.20
CA LEU A 244 3.97 16.74 14.22
C LEU A 244 3.17 17.24 13.00
N ALA A 245 2.34 18.27 13.22
CA ALA A 245 1.54 18.86 12.15
C ALA A 245 2.43 19.66 11.19
N GLU A 246 3.30 20.50 11.71
CA GLU A 246 4.26 21.28 10.91
C GLU A 246 5.24 20.36 10.18
N TYR A 247 5.75 19.30 10.86
CA TYR A 247 6.61 18.33 10.21
C TYR A 247 5.95 17.69 9.00
N SER A 248 4.71 17.20 9.14
CA SER A 248 3.97 16.57 8.03
C SER A 248 3.71 17.56 6.89
N HIS A 249 3.34 18.80 7.23
CA HIS A 249 3.08 19.85 6.25
C HIS A 249 4.35 20.26 5.49
N ALA A 250 5.46 20.44 6.20
CA ALA A 250 6.74 20.76 5.58
C ALA A 250 7.20 19.67 4.58
N ARG A 251 7.01 18.38 4.89
CA ARG A 251 7.32 17.28 3.95
C ARG A 251 6.40 17.28 2.72
N TYR A 252 5.13 17.62 2.93
CA TYR A 252 4.16 17.76 1.84
C TYR A 252 4.55 18.92 0.90
N GLU A 253 4.79 20.11 1.43
CA GLU A 253 5.19 21.30 0.65
C GLU A 253 6.53 21.09 -0.06
N GLU A 254 7.52 20.52 0.62
CA GLU A 254 8.79 20.15 -0.01
C GLU A 254 8.59 19.24 -1.22
N THR A 255 7.73 18.24 -1.10
CA THR A 255 7.45 17.33 -2.22
C THR A 255 6.74 18.05 -3.36
N LEU A 256 5.78 18.93 -3.05
CA LEU A 256 5.09 19.75 -4.07
C LEU A 256 6.05 20.67 -4.84
N SER A 257 7.06 21.21 -4.16
CA SER A 257 8.04 22.10 -4.81
C SER A 257 8.89 21.40 -5.89
N HIS A 258 8.89 20.07 -5.91
CA HIS A 258 9.60 19.25 -6.89
C HIS A 258 8.71 18.69 -8.00
N VAL A 259 7.40 18.96 -7.97
CA VAL A 259 6.49 18.45 -9.01
C VAL A 259 6.76 19.13 -10.33
N PRO A 260 7.09 18.39 -11.39
CA PRO A 260 7.28 18.98 -12.70
C PRO A 260 5.90 19.29 -13.34
N HIS A 261 5.71 20.53 -13.80
CA HIS A 261 4.50 21.00 -14.47
C HIS A 261 4.71 21.33 -15.94
N LEU A 262 3.65 21.28 -16.73
CA LEU A 262 3.66 21.73 -18.13
C LEU A 262 3.32 23.21 -18.22
N ASP A 263 3.98 23.90 -19.14
CA ASP A 263 3.64 25.28 -19.46
C ASP A 263 2.20 25.39 -19.96
N GLY A 264 1.38 26.26 -19.31
CA GLY A 264 -0.02 26.46 -19.68
C GLY A 264 -0.98 25.35 -19.22
N GLU A 265 -0.56 24.44 -18.36
CA GLU A 265 -1.42 23.45 -17.75
C GLU A 265 -2.54 24.11 -16.92
N SER A 266 -3.78 23.59 -16.99
CA SER A 266 -4.86 24.15 -16.18
C SER A 266 -4.61 23.89 -14.69
N PRO A 267 -5.11 24.75 -13.77
CA PRO A 267 -4.95 24.54 -12.33
C PRO A 267 -5.47 23.16 -11.86
N GLU A 268 -6.52 22.65 -12.49
CA GLU A 268 -7.10 21.36 -12.16
C GLU A 268 -6.20 20.19 -12.59
N GLU A 269 -5.62 20.24 -13.79
CA GLU A 269 -4.66 19.22 -14.26
C GLU A 269 -3.35 19.32 -13.47
N ALA A 270 -2.85 20.53 -13.18
CA ALA A 270 -1.71 20.74 -12.32
C ALA A 270 -1.92 20.09 -10.93
N ARG A 271 -3.09 20.31 -10.30
CA ARG A 271 -3.40 19.69 -9.02
C ARG A 271 -3.46 18.16 -9.10
N ARG A 272 -3.97 17.58 -10.18
CA ARG A 272 -3.97 16.13 -10.39
C ARG A 272 -2.56 15.58 -10.59
N ARG A 273 -1.70 16.34 -11.22
CA ARG A 273 -0.28 16.00 -11.36
C ARG A 273 0.41 16.02 -10.01
N ASP A 274 0.15 17.02 -9.15
CA ASP A 274 0.62 17.04 -7.77
C ASP A 274 0.23 15.78 -7.02
N ILE A 275 -1.06 15.43 -7.05
CA ILE A 275 -1.57 14.23 -6.39
C ILE A 275 -0.94 12.96 -6.96
N GLY A 276 -0.78 12.86 -8.28
CA GLY A 276 -0.12 11.74 -8.94
C GLY A 276 1.34 11.59 -8.49
N TYR A 277 2.06 12.70 -8.43
CA TYR A 277 3.45 12.73 -7.97
C TYR A 277 3.59 12.36 -6.49
N LEU A 278 2.81 13.00 -5.61
CA LEU A 278 2.72 12.65 -4.20
C LEU A 278 2.40 11.16 -4.00
N ASN A 279 1.45 10.66 -4.78
CA ASN A 279 1.01 9.27 -4.68
C ASN A 279 2.15 8.29 -5.04
N ILE A 280 2.91 8.58 -6.09
CA ILE A 280 4.06 7.75 -6.52
C ILE A 280 5.21 7.86 -5.50
N LYS A 281 5.58 9.07 -5.09
CA LYS A 281 6.74 9.29 -4.22
C LYS A 281 6.52 8.85 -2.76
N TRP A 282 5.27 8.72 -2.30
CA TRP A 282 4.95 8.40 -0.91
C TRP A 282 4.09 7.15 -0.74
N PHE A 283 2.86 7.18 -1.26
CA PHE A 283 1.90 6.12 -0.99
C PHE A 283 2.26 4.81 -1.69
N MET A 284 2.57 4.90 -2.98
CA MET A 284 3.05 3.76 -3.77
C MET A 284 4.35 3.20 -3.22
N GLN A 285 5.31 4.06 -2.84
CA GLN A 285 6.56 3.63 -2.22
C GLN A 285 6.29 2.87 -0.91
N THR A 286 5.35 3.35 -0.08
CA THR A 286 4.95 2.64 1.14
C THR A 286 4.38 1.25 0.84
N LEU A 287 3.57 1.10 -0.21
CA LEU A 287 2.99 -0.19 -0.60
C LEU A 287 4.04 -1.14 -1.20
N LEU A 288 4.97 -0.62 -1.99
CA LEU A 288 6.09 -1.41 -2.54
C LEU A 288 7.00 -1.90 -1.42
N ASP A 289 7.40 -1.02 -0.49
CA ASP A 289 8.19 -1.39 0.70
C ASP A 289 7.48 -2.47 1.52
N ARG A 290 6.18 -2.30 1.77
CA ARG A 290 5.36 -3.30 2.43
C ARG A 290 5.43 -4.65 1.73
N MET A 291 5.15 -4.68 0.42
CA MET A 291 5.14 -5.91 -0.36
C MET A 291 6.51 -6.58 -0.36
N ASP A 292 7.55 -5.83 -0.67
CA ASP A 292 8.92 -6.33 -0.74
C ASP A 292 9.39 -6.89 0.60
N ARG A 293 9.30 -6.10 1.67
CA ARG A 293 9.79 -6.48 2.99
C ARG A 293 9.06 -7.71 3.56
N THR A 294 7.73 -7.74 3.48
CA THR A 294 6.97 -8.88 4.03
C THR A 294 7.16 -10.15 3.21
N SER A 295 7.23 -10.06 1.89
CA SER A 295 7.43 -11.22 1.04
C SER A 295 8.86 -11.76 1.13
N MET A 296 9.87 -10.88 1.07
CA MET A 296 11.27 -11.30 1.17
C MET A 296 11.64 -11.86 2.54
N TYR A 297 11.07 -11.31 3.62
CA TYR A 297 11.21 -11.91 4.96
C TYR A 297 10.71 -13.36 5.00
N SER A 298 9.71 -13.68 4.20
CA SER A 298 9.16 -15.03 4.05
C SER A 298 9.89 -15.86 2.97
N SER A 299 10.95 -15.36 2.35
CA SER A 299 11.66 -16.01 1.22
C SER A 299 10.74 -16.23 0.00
N LEU A 300 9.88 -15.25 -0.28
CA LEU A 300 9.00 -15.15 -1.44
C LEU A 300 9.31 -13.87 -2.20
N GLU A 301 9.71 -13.95 -3.46
CA GLU A 301 9.92 -12.79 -4.31
C GLU A 301 8.57 -12.31 -4.88
N ALA A 302 8.09 -11.16 -4.44
CA ALA A 302 6.89 -10.55 -5.00
C ALA A 302 7.25 -9.55 -6.10
N ARG A 303 6.76 -9.81 -7.30
CA ARG A 303 6.90 -8.93 -8.48
C ARG A 303 5.66 -8.09 -8.68
N VAL A 304 5.86 -6.82 -9.03
CA VAL A 304 4.78 -5.82 -9.17
C VAL A 304 4.78 -5.26 -10.60
N PRO A 305 4.12 -5.92 -11.55
CA PRO A 305 4.15 -5.53 -12.96
C PRO A 305 3.71 -4.08 -13.22
N PHE A 306 2.71 -3.58 -12.52
CA PHE A 306 2.25 -2.20 -12.71
C PHE A 306 3.28 -1.14 -12.27
N ALA A 307 4.26 -1.50 -11.42
CA ALA A 307 5.35 -0.59 -11.04
C ALA A 307 6.47 -0.48 -12.09
N ASP A 308 6.29 -1.02 -13.28
CA ASP A 308 7.24 -0.83 -14.39
C ASP A 308 7.38 0.65 -14.72
N HIS A 309 8.62 1.15 -14.72
CA HIS A 309 8.92 2.55 -14.98
C HIS A 309 8.36 3.06 -16.32
N ARG A 310 8.27 2.20 -17.35
CA ARG A 310 7.71 2.58 -18.66
C ARG A 310 6.19 2.85 -18.56
N ILE A 311 5.48 2.07 -17.75
CA ILE A 311 4.06 2.31 -17.45
C ILE A 311 3.91 3.62 -16.68
N MET A 312 4.72 3.81 -15.63
CA MET A 312 4.70 5.04 -14.84
C MET A 312 4.98 6.28 -15.69
N GLU A 313 6.07 6.28 -16.45
CA GLU A 313 6.46 7.40 -17.31
C GLU A 313 5.37 7.76 -18.32
N TYR A 314 4.77 6.75 -18.94
CA TYR A 314 3.71 6.97 -19.93
C TYR A 314 2.41 7.47 -19.28
N VAL A 315 1.91 6.76 -18.28
CA VAL A 315 0.59 7.03 -17.67
C VAL A 315 0.61 8.31 -16.82
N PHE A 316 1.75 8.69 -16.21
CA PHE A 316 1.89 9.96 -15.49
C PHE A 316 1.53 11.16 -16.37
N ASN A 317 1.89 11.10 -17.65
CA ASN A 317 1.65 12.17 -18.62
C ASN A 317 0.27 12.09 -19.33
N VAL A 318 -0.48 11.02 -19.15
CA VAL A 318 -1.82 10.89 -19.75
C VAL A 318 -2.81 11.84 -19.05
N PRO A 319 -3.55 12.71 -19.79
CA PRO A 319 -4.56 13.60 -19.22
C PRO A 319 -5.62 12.83 -18.42
N TRP A 320 -6.08 13.44 -17.32
CA TRP A 320 -7.06 12.82 -16.42
C TRP A 320 -8.33 12.36 -17.12
N GLN A 321 -8.85 13.13 -18.05
CA GLN A 321 -10.05 12.82 -18.84
C GLN A 321 -9.92 11.50 -19.64
N MET A 322 -8.71 11.03 -19.90
CA MET A 322 -8.46 9.72 -20.52
C MET A 322 -8.39 8.60 -19.49
N LYS A 323 -7.95 8.88 -18.25
CA LYS A 323 -7.86 7.91 -17.15
C LYS A 323 -9.19 7.67 -16.45
N TYR A 324 -10.07 8.67 -16.43
CA TYR A 324 -11.35 8.66 -15.72
C TYR A 324 -12.50 9.08 -16.63
N ARG A 325 -12.92 8.18 -17.51
CA ARG A 325 -13.99 8.43 -18.46
C ARG A 325 -15.34 8.01 -17.90
N ASN A 326 -16.39 8.81 -18.16
CA ASN A 326 -17.76 8.53 -17.76
C ASN A 326 -17.94 8.26 -16.24
N GLY A 327 -17.12 8.88 -15.40
CA GLY A 327 -17.19 8.68 -13.95
C GLY A 327 -16.66 7.31 -13.46
N VAL A 328 -15.87 6.63 -14.28
CA VAL A 328 -15.35 5.30 -13.95
C VAL A 328 -13.84 5.35 -13.69
N GLU A 329 -13.45 4.95 -12.49
CA GLU A 329 -12.05 4.84 -12.09
C GLU A 329 -11.29 3.82 -12.95
N LYS A 330 -10.03 4.13 -13.28
CA LYS A 330 -9.14 3.30 -14.11
C LYS A 330 -9.74 2.92 -15.46
N SER A 331 -10.60 3.78 -16.04
CA SER A 331 -11.26 3.48 -17.34
C SER A 331 -10.25 3.18 -18.43
N LEU A 332 -9.12 3.86 -18.47
CA LEU A 332 -8.04 3.60 -19.42
C LEU A 332 -7.49 2.17 -19.29
N LEU A 333 -7.23 1.70 -18.07
CA LEU A 333 -6.75 0.33 -17.84
C LEU A 333 -7.83 -0.70 -18.21
N ARG A 334 -9.11 -0.41 -17.91
CA ARG A 334 -10.24 -1.28 -18.28
C ARG A 334 -10.35 -1.41 -19.79
N ASP A 335 -10.27 -0.32 -20.53
CA ASP A 335 -10.35 -0.34 -21.99
C ASP A 335 -9.09 -1.01 -22.61
N ALA A 336 -7.91 -0.78 -22.05
CA ALA A 336 -6.66 -1.40 -22.51
C ALA A 336 -6.62 -2.93 -22.30
N CYS A 337 -7.40 -3.45 -21.37
CA CYS A 337 -7.45 -4.87 -21.00
C CYS A 337 -8.83 -5.50 -21.21
N ALA A 338 -9.68 -4.90 -22.03
CA ALA A 338 -11.08 -5.31 -22.21
C ALA A 338 -11.25 -6.75 -22.74
N ASP A 339 -10.28 -7.23 -23.53
CA ASP A 339 -10.26 -8.60 -24.08
C ASP A 339 -9.68 -9.66 -23.13
N LEU A 340 -9.17 -9.24 -21.96
CA LEU A 340 -8.52 -10.14 -21.00
C LEU A 340 -9.49 -10.74 -20.00
N LEU A 341 -10.57 -10.04 -19.67
CA LEU A 341 -11.44 -10.38 -18.55
C LEU A 341 -12.92 -10.44 -18.98
N PRO A 342 -13.74 -11.30 -18.35
CA PRO A 342 -15.18 -11.19 -18.43
C PRO A 342 -15.68 -9.81 -18.01
N ARG A 343 -16.76 -9.35 -18.64
CA ARG A 343 -17.30 -8.00 -18.43
C ARG A 343 -17.58 -7.67 -16.95
N GLU A 344 -18.13 -8.61 -16.20
CA GLU A 344 -18.44 -8.45 -14.78
C GLU A 344 -17.21 -8.21 -13.89
N LEU A 345 -16.08 -8.83 -14.23
CA LEU A 345 -14.80 -8.62 -13.54
C LEU A 345 -14.14 -7.31 -13.99
N LEU A 346 -14.20 -7.04 -15.28
CA LEU A 346 -13.66 -5.82 -15.86
C LEU A 346 -14.31 -4.57 -15.27
N TRP A 347 -15.61 -4.62 -14.93
CA TRP A 347 -16.38 -3.48 -14.41
C TRP A 347 -16.67 -3.58 -12.89
N ARG A 348 -16.03 -4.52 -12.21
CA ARG A 348 -16.11 -4.59 -10.73
C ARG A 348 -15.64 -3.29 -10.11
N LYS A 349 -16.37 -2.81 -9.10
CA LYS A 349 -15.94 -1.67 -8.28
C LYS A 349 -14.72 -2.06 -7.45
N LYS A 350 -13.85 -1.07 -7.17
CA LYS A 350 -12.69 -1.27 -6.30
C LYS A 350 -13.12 -1.82 -4.94
N SER A 351 -12.40 -2.85 -4.48
CA SER A 351 -12.43 -3.36 -3.11
C SER A 351 -11.08 -3.09 -2.46
N PRO A 352 -11.02 -2.64 -1.20
CA PRO A 352 -9.76 -2.47 -0.48
C PRO A 352 -9.13 -3.83 -0.14
N TYR A 353 -7.91 -3.81 0.36
CA TYR A 353 -7.28 -4.99 0.95
C TYR A 353 -8.17 -5.54 2.07
N PRO A 354 -8.34 -6.89 2.22
CA PRO A 354 -9.18 -7.48 3.25
C PRO A 354 -8.77 -7.06 4.65
N LYS A 355 -9.74 -6.86 5.53
CA LYS A 355 -9.51 -6.67 6.96
C LYS A 355 -10.36 -7.65 7.77
N THR A 356 -9.94 -7.94 9.00
CA THR A 356 -10.77 -8.70 9.92
C THR A 356 -11.83 -7.81 10.54
N TYR A 357 -13.04 -8.38 10.68
CA TYR A 357 -14.18 -7.77 11.42
C TYR A 357 -14.46 -8.51 12.72
N HIS A 358 -13.62 -9.51 13.06
CA HIS A 358 -13.83 -10.36 14.22
C HIS A 358 -13.47 -9.62 15.52
N PRO A 359 -14.38 -9.53 16.52
CA PRO A 359 -14.14 -8.76 17.74
C PRO A 359 -13.02 -9.32 18.62
N ALA A 360 -12.64 -10.59 18.48
CA ALA A 360 -11.56 -11.18 19.27
C ALA A 360 -10.21 -10.52 18.97
N TYR A 361 -9.97 -10.07 17.74
CA TYR A 361 -8.73 -9.36 17.39
C TYR A 361 -8.61 -8.03 18.17
N GLU A 362 -9.65 -7.23 18.19
CA GLU A 362 -9.72 -6.00 18.99
C GLU A 362 -9.45 -6.26 20.47
N GLN A 363 -10.04 -7.31 21.01
CA GLN A 363 -9.86 -7.69 22.42
C GLN A 363 -8.42 -8.11 22.77
N MET A 364 -7.73 -8.80 21.84
CA MET A 364 -6.32 -9.12 22.00
C MET A 364 -5.43 -7.87 21.98
N LEU A 365 -5.72 -6.92 21.09
CA LEU A 365 -5.00 -5.65 21.02
C LEU A 365 -5.19 -4.82 22.30
N ILE A 366 -6.42 -4.69 22.79
CA ILE A 366 -6.72 -3.97 24.03
C ILE A 366 -5.99 -4.60 25.22
N ARG A 367 -6.01 -5.92 25.34
CA ARG A 367 -5.29 -6.63 26.41
C ARG A 367 -3.79 -6.35 26.34
N ARG A 368 -3.20 -6.48 25.15
CA ARG A 368 -1.77 -6.23 24.95
C ARG A 368 -1.37 -4.78 25.27
N MET A 369 -2.19 -3.82 24.87
CA MET A 369 -1.92 -2.42 25.17
C MET A 369 -1.99 -2.12 26.67
N ARG A 370 -2.93 -2.75 27.41
CA ARG A 370 -2.98 -2.65 28.88
C ARG A 370 -1.78 -3.30 29.56
N GLU A 371 -1.27 -4.42 29.05
CA GLU A 371 -0.02 -5.02 29.51
C GLU A 371 1.15 -4.02 29.34
N ILE A 372 1.27 -3.39 28.16
CA ILE A 372 2.27 -2.34 27.89
C ILE A 372 2.14 -1.18 28.86
N LEU A 373 0.93 -0.68 29.11
CA LEU A 373 0.68 0.41 30.05
C LEU A 373 1.02 0.03 31.50
N SER A 374 0.99 -1.25 31.85
CA SER A 374 1.25 -1.76 33.21
C SER A 374 2.71 -2.12 33.43
N ASP A 375 3.50 -2.31 32.41
CA ASP A 375 4.94 -2.60 32.49
C ASP A 375 5.74 -1.30 32.49
N PRO A 376 6.36 -0.91 33.62
CA PRO A 376 7.14 0.33 33.73
C PRO A 376 8.36 0.38 32.81
N ASN A 377 8.79 -0.76 32.27
CA ASN A 377 9.92 -0.86 31.33
C ASN A 377 9.49 -0.72 29.86
N SER A 378 8.21 -0.55 29.59
CA SER A 378 7.73 -0.36 28.21
C SER A 378 8.24 0.96 27.62
N PRO A 379 9.08 0.95 26.57
CA PRO A 379 9.77 2.15 26.08
C PRO A 379 8.82 3.17 25.43
N VAL A 380 7.60 2.77 25.05
CA VAL A 380 6.61 3.68 24.46
C VAL A 380 5.93 4.59 25.50
N LEU A 381 6.00 4.27 26.81
CA LEU A 381 5.28 4.99 27.85
C LEU A 381 5.54 6.51 27.88
N PRO A 382 6.76 7.01 27.70
CA PRO A 382 7.00 8.46 27.67
C PRO A 382 6.28 9.18 26.51
N LEU A 383 5.89 8.45 25.45
CA LEU A 383 5.13 9.02 24.33
C LEU A 383 3.64 9.17 24.65
N LEU A 384 3.11 8.36 25.56
CA LEU A 384 1.67 8.19 25.77
C LEU A 384 1.15 9.01 26.96
N ASP A 385 -0.06 9.55 26.80
CA ASP A 385 -0.90 9.95 27.92
C ASP A 385 -1.72 8.74 28.40
N ARG A 386 -1.49 8.29 29.63
CA ARG A 386 -2.13 7.10 30.17
C ARG A 386 -3.65 7.26 30.24
N SER A 387 -4.14 8.43 30.64
CA SER A 387 -5.59 8.67 30.78
C SER A 387 -6.29 8.69 29.42
N LYS A 388 -5.70 9.39 28.45
CA LYS A 388 -6.20 9.41 27.05
C LYS A 388 -6.19 8.00 26.45
N THR A 389 -5.13 7.23 26.69
CA THR A 389 -5.00 5.86 26.18
C THR A 389 -6.05 4.94 26.79
N GLU A 390 -6.24 4.93 28.12
CA GLU A 390 -7.27 4.11 28.76
C GLU A 390 -8.68 4.50 28.31
N ALA A 391 -8.97 5.79 28.15
CA ALA A 391 -10.24 6.26 27.61
C ALA A 391 -10.47 5.75 26.18
N PHE A 392 -9.42 5.74 25.34
CA PHE A 392 -9.49 5.21 23.99
C PHE A 392 -9.73 3.68 23.99
N LEU A 393 -9.03 2.93 24.86
CA LEU A 393 -9.17 1.47 25.00
C LEU A 393 -10.55 1.04 25.53
N ALA A 394 -11.21 1.90 26.32
CA ALA A 394 -12.56 1.61 26.83
C ALA A 394 -13.62 1.61 25.74
N ALA A 395 -13.44 2.36 24.67
CA ALA A 395 -14.38 2.45 23.55
C ALA A 395 -13.63 2.75 22.23
N PRO A 396 -12.88 1.78 21.67
CA PRO A 396 -12.24 1.96 20.37
C PRO A 396 -13.31 2.22 19.31
N LYS A 397 -13.21 3.36 18.65
CA LYS A 397 -14.21 3.81 17.67
C LYS A 397 -13.73 3.56 16.24
N GLU A 398 -14.66 3.37 15.32
CA GLU A 398 -14.42 3.69 13.93
C GLU A 398 -14.15 5.22 13.85
N LEU A 399 -13.01 5.61 13.33
CA LEU A 399 -12.58 7.01 13.31
C LEU A 399 -13.29 7.81 12.20
N GLY A 400 -14.06 7.14 11.34
CA GLY A 400 -14.85 7.75 10.28
C GLY A 400 -14.06 8.29 9.08
N LYS A 401 -12.78 8.61 9.30
CA LYS A 401 -11.85 9.05 8.28
C LYS A 401 -10.53 8.31 8.42
N PRO A 402 -9.85 7.97 7.31
CA PRO A 402 -8.56 7.30 7.39
C PRO A 402 -7.48 8.21 7.97
N TRP A 403 -6.71 7.67 8.91
CA TRP A 403 -5.51 8.31 9.39
C TRP A 403 -4.28 7.95 8.53
N PHE A 404 -4.39 6.85 7.74
CA PHE A 404 -3.45 6.53 6.67
C PHE A 404 -4.07 5.50 5.70
N GLY A 405 -4.21 5.85 4.40
CA GLY A 405 -4.73 4.95 3.38
C GLY A 405 -6.11 4.39 3.72
N GLN A 406 -6.19 3.09 4.02
CA GLN A 406 -7.42 2.43 4.47
C GLN A 406 -7.53 2.26 5.99
N LEU A 407 -6.50 2.69 6.75
CA LEU A 407 -6.48 2.56 8.20
C LEU A 407 -7.37 3.63 8.83
N MET A 408 -8.53 3.22 9.33
CA MET A 408 -9.55 4.11 9.89
C MET A 408 -10.24 3.56 11.15
N ALA A 409 -9.82 2.39 11.65
CA ALA A 409 -10.43 1.76 12.82
C ALA A 409 -9.56 1.94 14.06
N GLY A 410 -10.20 2.06 15.23
CA GLY A 410 -9.53 2.13 16.53
C GLY A 410 -8.57 0.98 16.80
N PRO A 411 -8.93 -0.29 16.53
CA PRO A 411 -8.02 -1.42 16.64
C PRO A 411 -6.71 -1.24 15.84
N GLN A 412 -6.77 -0.65 14.65
CA GLN A 412 -5.58 -0.39 13.85
C GLN A 412 -4.66 0.67 14.47
N LEU A 413 -5.23 1.65 15.14
CA LEU A 413 -4.44 2.64 15.88
C LEU A 413 -3.76 2.01 17.11
N ILE A 414 -4.48 1.16 17.86
CA ILE A 414 -3.90 0.40 18.98
C ILE A 414 -2.75 -0.48 18.48
N ALA A 415 -2.95 -1.21 17.38
CA ALA A 415 -1.93 -2.05 16.78
C ALA A 415 -0.68 -1.24 16.37
N TYR A 416 -0.85 0.00 15.88
CA TYR A 416 0.26 0.87 15.51
C TYR A 416 1.13 1.23 16.72
N PHE A 417 0.54 1.56 17.85
CA PHE A 417 1.30 1.86 19.07
C PHE A 417 1.92 0.61 19.72
N ILE A 418 1.29 -0.57 19.57
CA ILE A 418 1.92 -1.85 19.92
C ILE A 418 3.16 -2.08 19.04
N GLN A 419 3.08 -1.81 17.73
CA GLN A 419 4.24 -1.91 16.83
C GLN A 419 5.34 -0.91 17.19
N ILE A 420 5.00 0.33 17.56
CA ILE A 420 5.98 1.32 18.04
C ILE A 420 6.69 0.80 19.30
N ASN A 421 5.95 0.26 20.27
CA ASN A 421 6.55 -0.33 21.47
C ASN A 421 7.49 -1.48 21.12
N THR A 422 7.05 -2.39 20.28
CA THR A 422 7.83 -3.54 19.80
C THR A 422 9.12 -3.08 19.09
N TRP A 423 9.00 -2.10 18.20
CA TRP A 423 10.13 -1.49 17.51
C TRP A 423 11.16 -0.88 18.47
N MET A 424 10.69 -0.11 19.45
CA MET A 424 11.56 0.47 20.45
C MET A 424 12.26 -0.58 21.32
N GLN A 425 11.59 -1.69 21.61
CA GLN A 425 12.19 -2.83 22.34
C GLN A 425 13.26 -3.54 21.52
N ILE A 426 12.96 -3.88 20.24
CA ILE A 426 13.88 -4.60 19.35
C ILE A 426 15.17 -3.82 19.13
N TYR A 427 15.07 -2.50 18.92
CA TYR A 427 16.21 -1.65 18.60
C TYR A 427 16.78 -0.90 19.83
N HIS A 428 16.30 -1.22 21.04
CA HIS A 428 16.75 -0.60 22.31
C HIS A 428 16.69 0.93 22.25
N LEU A 429 15.62 1.48 21.69
CA LEU A 429 15.45 2.92 21.55
C LEU A 429 15.02 3.54 22.87
N SER A 430 15.65 4.67 23.22
CA SER A 430 15.29 5.53 24.35
C SER A 430 14.92 6.93 23.86
N ILE A 431 14.06 7.59 24.61
CA ILE A 431 13.62 8.97 24.37
C ILE A 431 14.27 9.89 25.39
#